data_839e0e9f4a9e329989dd3462dcf3bf1d
#
_entry.id   839e0e9f4a9e329989dd3462dcf3bf1d
#
_cell.length_a   1.000
_cell.length_b   1.000
_cell.length_c   1.000
_cell.angle_alpha   90.00
_cell.angle_beta   90.00
_cell.angle_gamma   90.00
#
_symmetry.space_group_name_H-M   'P 1'
#
loop_
_entity.id
_entity.type
_entity.pdbx_description
1 polymer ?
#
loop_
_entity_poly.entity_id
_entity_poly.type
_entity_poly.pdbx_seq_one_letter_code
_entity_poly.pdbx_strand_id
1 'polypeptide(L)'
;MDAALLADGRLHTVLRHVDEDLAAEQRAAGCPRCGARLHSARYPRKPRGVPRHSRAEYDRRLSLCCARAGCRKRATPASVRFLGPKVYVSAVVVLVAALRCGPTPARCRMLEELVGVSRRTIARWRRWWIEELIDTPFWRAAAGTLMPPVATPELPAALLERFAGDAQDRLLAALRWLSPITTGSAAVQAT
;
A
#
# COMPACT_ATOMS: atom_id res chain seq x y z
N MET A 1 -4.91 -17.14 -5.22
CA MET A 1 -3.72 -16.28 -5.26
C MET A 1 -2.66 -16.92 -4.40
N ASP A 2 -1.48 -17.08 -4.92
CA ASP A 2 -0.49 -18.03 -4.43
C ASP A 2 0.42 -17.40 -3.35
N ALA A 3 0.67 -18.15 -2.26
CA ALA A 3 1.65 -17.76 -1.24
C ALA A 3 3.08 -17.63 -1.83
N ALA A 4 3.35 -18.31 -2.96
CA ALA A 4 4.59 -18.17 -3.70
C ALA A 4 4.86 -16.74 -4.15
N LEU A 5 3.82 -15.97 -4.50
CA LEU A 5 3.97 -14.58 -4.90
C LEU A 5 4.52 -13.70 -3.75
N LEU A 6 4.13 -13.99 -2.50
CA LEU A 6 4.68 -13.28 -1.33
C LEU A 6 6.13 -13.63 -1.02
N ALA A 7 6.53 -14.85 -1.35
CA ALA A 7 7.90 -15.32 -1.16
C ALA A 7 8.84 -14.86 -2.28
N ASP A 8 8.30 -14.34 -3.41
CA ASP A 8 9.11 -13.92 -4.54
C ASP A 8 9.83 -12.59 -4.26
N GLY A 9 11.15 -12.66 -4.14
CA GLY A 9 12.00 -11.48 -3.97
C GLY A 9 11.90 -10.48 -5.13
N ARG A 10 11.54 -10.94 -6.35
CA ARG A 10 11.37 -10.07 -7.52
C ARG A 10 10.19 -9.12 -7.35
N LEU A 11 9.07 -9.61 -6.80
CA LEU A 11 7.92 -8.74 -6.49
C LEU A 11 8.34 -7.59 -5.58
N HIS A 12 9.09 -7.86 -4.52
CA HIS A 12 9.54 -6.83 -3.57
C HIS A 12 10.45 -5.79 -4.23
N THR A 13 11.32 -6.23 -5.14
CA THR A 13 12.16 -5.33 -5.94
C THR A 13 11.34 -4.44 -6.86
N VAL A 14 10.34 -5.00 -7.56
CA VAL A 14 9.42 -4.22 -8.41
C VAL A 14 8.66 -3.18 -7.59
N LEU A 15 8.10 -3.56 -6.44
CA LEU A 15 7.39 -2.63 -5.56
C LEU A 15 8.29 -1.48 -5.07
N ARG A 16 9.58 -1.74 -4.84
CA ARG A 16 10.55 -0.70 -4.48
C ARG A 16 10.78 0.29 -5.62
N HIS A 17 10.97 -0.20 -6.85
CA HIS A 17 11.15 0.66 -8.01
C HIS A 17 9.91 1.54 -8.25
N VAL A 18 8.71 0.98 -8.14
CA VAL A 18 7.48 1.79 -8.25
C VAL A 18 7.41 2.90 -7.20
N ASP A 19 7.83 2.64 -5.97
CA ASP A 19 7.91 3.69 -4.95
C ASP A 19 8.96 4.76 -5.28
N GLU A 20 10.06 4.39 -5.92
CA GLU A 20 11.10 5.32 -6.38
C GLU A 20 10.56 6.22 -7.50
N ASP A 21 9.80 5.67 -8.45
CA ASP A 21 9.13 6.42 -9.51
C ASP A 21 8.11 7.41 -8.95
N LEU A 22 7.22 6.96 -8.06
CA LEU A 22 6.25 7.82 -7.37
C LEU A 22 6.93 8.94 -6.58
N ALA A 23 8.08 8.68 -5.99
CA ALA A 23 8.86 9.70 -5.29
C ALA A 23 9.55 10.67 -6.28
N ALA A 24 9.96 10.21 -7.46
CA ALA A 24 10.50 11.06 -8.51
C ALA A 24 9.43 11.99 -9.08
N GLU A 25 8.22 11.48 -9.35
CA GLU A 25 7.07 12.27 -9.78
C GLU A 25 6.73 13.37 -8.75
N GLN A 26 6.63 13.02 -7.48
CA GLN A 26 6.37 13.99 -6.41
C GLN A 26 7.48 15.04 -6.30
N ARG A 27 8.74 14.65 -6.54
CA ARG A 27 9.88 15.58 -6.53
C ARG A 27 9.82 16.55 -7.71
N ALA A 28 9.44 16.06 -8.89
CA ALA A 28 9.25 16.88 -10.08
C ALA A 28 8.11 17.88 -9.91
N ALA A 29 6.99 17.46 -9.31
CA ALA A 29 5.84 18.31 -9.00
C ALA A 29 6.16 19.41 -7.97
N GLY A 30 7.21 19.25 -7.17
CA GLY A 30 7.61 20.22 -6.15
C GLY A 30 6.81 20.16 -4.85
N CYS A 31 7.02 21.14 -4.01
CA CYS A 31 6.39 21.22 -2.69
C CYS A 31 4.88 21.51 -2.83
N PRO A 32 3.99 20.69 -2.27
CA PRO A 32 2.53 20.88 -2.39
C PRO A 32 2.03 22.16 -1.71
N ARG A 33 2.87 22.81 -0.86
CA ARG A 33 2.52 24.05 -0.18
C ARG A 33 2.97 25.32 -0.90
N CYS A 34 4.16 25.27 -1.55
CA CYS A 34 4.78 26.50 -2.07
C CYS A 34 5.50 26.31 -3.42
N GLY A 35 5.35 25.17 -4.08
CA GLY A 35 5.96 24.85 -5.38
C GLY A 35 7.49 24.67 -5.37
N ALA A 36 8.19 25.01 -4.29
CA ALA A 36 9.64 24.97 -4.25
C ALA A 36 10.20 23.55 -4.36
N ARG A 37 11.47 23.45 -4.77
CA ARG A 37 12.20 22.18 -4.89
C ARG A 37 12.12 21.33 -3.62
N LEU A 38 12.03 20.01 -3.81
CA LEU A 38 12.04 19.03 -2.74
C LEU A 38 13.37 18.29 -2.68
N HIS A 39 13.93 18.15 -1.48
CA HIS A 39 15.10 17.32 -1.19
C HIS A 39 14.66 15.96 -0.63
N SER A 40 15.42 14.92 -0.96
CA SER A 40 15.20 13.58 -0.42
C SER A 40 15.50 13.54 1.07
N ALA A 41 14.57 12.97 1.82
CA ALA A 41 14.73 12.66 3.23
C ALA A 41 14.18 11.25 3.45
N ARG A 42 14.99 10.33 3.96
CA ARG A 42 14.58 8.96 4.23
C ARG A 42 14.48 8.76 5.74
N TYR A 43 13.50 8.01 6.18
CA TYR A 43 13.39 7.68 7.60
C TYR A 43 13.17 6.17 7.80
N PRO A 44 13.77 5.63 8.88
CA PRO A 44 13.67 4.19 9.16
C PRO A 44 12.23 3.80 9.50
N ARG A 45 11.85 2.59 9.11
CA ARG A 45 10.58 1.95 9.45
C ARG A 45 10.84 0.56 10.01
N LYS A 46 9.92 0.09 10.84
CA LYS A 46 9.90 -1.29 11.32
C LYS A 46 8.76 -2.02 10.62
N PRO A 47 9.01 -2.62 9.43
CA PRO A 47 7.95 -3.27 8.66
C PRO A 47 7.42 -4.48 9.41
N ARG A 48 6.11 -4.66 9.37
CA ARG A 48 5.43 -5.87 9.83
C ARG A 48 4.78 -6.57 8.64
N GLY A 49 4.77 -7.90 8.66
CA GLY A 49 4.18 -8.68 7.58
C GLY A 49 5.06 -8.77 6.34
N VAL A 50 6.37 -8.59 6.46
CA VAL A 50 7.35 -8.74 5.39
C VAL A 50 8.06 -10.08 5.57
N PRO A 51 8.22 -10.89 4.50
CA PRO A 51 9.11 -12.05 4.54
C PRO A 51 10.51 -11.66 5.03
N ARG A 52 11.13 -12.52 5.83
CA ARG A 52 12.41 -12.20 6.50
C ARG A 52 13.52 -11.80 5.51
N HIS A 53 13.57 -12.45 4.36
CA HIS A 53 14.57 -12.19 3.30
C HIS A 53 14.37 -10.83 2.60
N SER A 54 13.17 -10.27 2.63
CA SER A 54 12.85 -8.99 1.97
C SER A 54 12.86 -7.79 2.94
N ARG A 55 13.29 -7.95 4.18
CA ARG A 55 13.23 -6.90 5.21
C ARG A 55 13.98 -5.63 4.82
N ALA A 56 15.15 -5.77 4.22
CA ALA A 56 15.98 -4.65 3.82
C ALA A 56 15.29 -3.73 2.80
N GLU A 57 14.42 -4.26 1.96
CA GLU A 57 13.62 -3.51 0.99
C GLU A 57 12.56 -2.62 1.66
N TYR A 58 12.19 -2.91 2.91
CA TYR A 58 11.10 -2.27 3.64
C TYR A 58 11.53 -1.52 4.89
N ASP A 59 12.83 -1.44 5.18
CA ASP A 59 13.35 -0.76 6.38
C ASP A 59 13.25 0.77 6.28
N ARG A 60 13.08 1.32 5.07
CA ARG A 60 13.05 2.76 4.80
C ARG A 60 11.84 3.19 3.98
N ARG A 61 11.19 4.24 4.48
CA ARG A 61 10.17 4.98 3.75
C ARG A 61 10.79 6.17 3.04
N LEU A 62 10.47 6.35 1.75
CA LEU A 62 10.83 7.56 1.02
C LEU A 62 10.05 8.75 1.59
N SER A 63 10.71 9.88 1.72
CA SER A 63 10.14 11.13 2.18
C SER A 63 10.88 12.28 1.49
N LEU A 64 10.24 13.42 1.36
CA LEU A 64 10.78 14.61 0.77
C LEU A 64 10.63 15.77 1.74
N CYS A 65 11.50 16.77 1.65
CA CYS A 65 11.46 17.98 2.46
C CYS A 65 11.64 19.21 1.57
N CYS A 66 10.79 20.22 1.76
CA CYS A 66 10.89 21.47 1.01
C CYS A 66 12.22 22.19 1.29
N ALA A 67 12.89 22.65 0.22
CA ALA A 67 14.15 23.37 0.31
C ALA A 67 14.01 24.80 0.85
N ARG A 68 12.82 25.42 0.68
CA ARG A 68 12.55 26.81 1.10
C ARG A 68 12.59 26.94 2.61
N ALA A 69 13.47 27.80 3.14
CA ALA A 69 13.68 27.97 4.58
C ALA A 69 12.39 28.29 5.35
N GLY A 70 11.55 29.19 4.86
CA GLY A 70 10.27 29.55 5.49
C GLY A 70 9.15 28.52 5.35
N CYS A 71 9.34 27.45 4.57
CA CYS A 71 8.34 26.41 4.39
C CYS A 71 8.70 25.10 5.10
N ARG A 72 9.85 24.51 4.74
CA ARG A 72 10.39 23.25 5.30
C ARG A 72 9.36 22.11 5.44
N LYS A 73 8.22 22.20 4.72
CA LYS A 73 7.14 21.21 4.79
C LYS A 73 7.67 19.87 4.27
N ARG A 74 7.34 18.82 5.02
CA ARG A 74 7.59 17.45 4.59
C ARG A 74 6.50 17.01 3.63
N ALA A 75 6.87 16.34 2.55
CA ALA A 75 5.98 15.63 1.65
C ALA A 75 6.35 14.15 1.66
N THR A 76 5.35 13.29 1.90
CA THR A 76 5.53 11.84 1.85
C THR A 76 4.91 11.37 0.54
N PRO A 77 5.71 10.85 -0.41
CA PRO A 77 5.19 10.34 -1.67
C PRO A 77 4.19 9.20 -1.46
N ALA A 78 3.31 8.98 -2.42
CA ALA A 78 2.50 7.77 -2.48
C ALA A 78 3.39 6.51 -2.46
N SER A 79 2.85 5.37 -2.05
CA SER A 79 3.63 4.14 -1.95
C SER A 79 2.78 2.91 -2.21
N VAL A 80 3.34 1.95 -2.92
CA VAL A 80 2.76 0.61 -3.10
C VAL A 80 3.26 -0.40 -2.07
N ARG A 81 4.31 -0.06 -1.31
CA ARG A 81 4.86 -0.92 -0.25
C ARG A 81 4.20 -0.74 1.10
N PHE A 82 3.71 0.47 1.40
CA PHE A 82 3.20 0.84 2.73
C PHE A 82 1.78 1.37 2.63
N LEU A 83 0.84 0.73 3.28
CA LEU A 83 -0.57 1.14 3.31
C LEU A 83 -0.82 2.04 4.54
N GLY A 84 -0.87 3.35 4.32
CA GLY A 84 -1.19 4.32 5.35
C GLY A 84 -0.08 4.56 6.40
N PRO A 85 -0.40 5.26 7.50
CA PRO A 85 0.56 5.60 8.55
C PRO A 85 1.02 4.37 9.35
N LYS A 86 0.24 3.30 9.35
CA LYS A 86 0.63 2.02 9.95
C LYS A 86 1.48 1.26 8.95
N VAL A 87 2.62 0.77 9.40
CA VAL A 87 3.66 0.13 8.58
C VAL A 87 3.23 -1.28 8.19
N TYR A 88 2.25 -1.39 7.32
CA TYR A 88 1.84 -2.68 6.74
C TYR A 88 2.32 -2.76 5.30
N VAL A 89 2.85 -3.91 4.93
CA VAL A 89 3.23 -4.19 3.55
C VAL A 89 1.94 -4.36 2.75
N SER A 90 1.71 -3.46 1.82
CA SER A 90 0.49 -3.41 1.03
C SER A 90 0.18 -4.73 0.34
N ALA A 91 1.19 -5.39 -0.23
CA ALA A 91 1.02 -6.68 -0.90
C ALA A 91 0.49 -7.75 0.05
N VAL A 92 1.03 -7.83 1.28
CA VAL A 92 0.58 -8.81 2.28
C VAL A 92 -0.86 -8.54 2.69
N VAL A 93 -1.21 -7.27 2.90
CA VAL A 93 -2.59 -6.88 3.25
C VAL A 93 -3.57 -7.32 2.17
N VAL A 94 -3.24 -7.06 0.90
CA VAL A 94 -4.10 -7.45 -0.24
C VAL A 94 -4.20 -8.97 -0.35
N LEU A 95 -3.07 -9.69 -0.30
CA LEU A 95 -3.05 -11.14 -0.46
C LEU A 95 -3.75 -11.88 0.68
N VAL A 96 -3.52 -11.44 1.91
CA VAL A 96 -4.16 -12.06 3.09
C VAL A 96 -5.65 -11.79 3.11
N ALA A 97 -6.07 -10.59 2.74
CA ALA A 97 -7.47 -10.25 2.72
C ALA A 97 -8.22 -10.90 1.55
N ALA A 98 -7.55 -11.19 0.43
CA ALA A 98 -8.12 -11.89 -0.73
C ALA A 98 -8.43 -13.38 -0.49
N LEU A 99 -8.22 -13.91 0.71
CA LEU A 99 -8.65 -15.25 1.08
C LEU A 99 -10.17 -15.29 1.20
N ARG A 100 -10.86 -15.59 0.11
CA ARG A 100 -12.34 -15.57 -0.03
C ARG A 100 -13.09 -16.34 1.07
N CYS A 101 -12.54 -17.47 1.49
CA CYS A 101 -13.20 -18.34 2.48
C CYS A 101 -12.76 -18.05 3.94
N GLY A 102 -12.09 -16.93 4.19
CA GLY A 102 -11.50 -16.65 5.49
C GLY A 102 -10.23 -17.46 5.79
N PRO A 103 -9.49 -17.06 6.80
CA PRO A 103 -8.26 -17.75 7.16
C PRO A 103 -8.59 -19.04 7.90
N THR A 104 -8.40 -20.19 7.25
CA THR A 104 -8.41 -21.48 7.96
C THR A 104 -7.25 -21.52 8.97
N PRO A 105 -7.32 -22.34 10.04
CA PRO A 105 -6.21 -22.50 10.99
C PRO A 105 -4.88 -22.83 10.31
N ALA A 106 -4.89 -23.69 9.29
CA ALA A 106 -3.69 -24.04 8.53
C ALA A 106 -3.10 -22.85 7.76
N ARG A 107 -3.94 -22.05 7.10
CA ARG A 107 -3.52 -20.83 6.40
C ARG A 107 -3.01 -19.76 7.36
N CYS A 108 -3.62 -19.63 8.54
CA CYS A 108 -3.13 -18.71 9.57
C CYS A 108 -1.72 -19.09 10.02
N ARG A 109 -1.46 -20.36 10.29
CA ARG A 109 -0.12 -20.85 10.66
C ARG A 109 0.90 -20.56 9.54
N MET A 110 0.58 -20.91 8.30
CA MET A 110 1.44 -20.62 7.15
C MET A 110 1.79 -19.12 7.04
N LEU A 111 0.83 -18.24 7.21
CA LEU A 111 1.06 -16.80 7.15
C LEU A 111 1.86 -16.28 8.35
N GLU A 112 1.65 -16.86 9.54
CA GLU A 112 2.44 -16.54 10.72
C GLU A 112 3.91 -16.94 10.53
N GLU A 113 4.16 -18.09 9.96
CA GLU A 113 5.52 -18.57 9.61
C GLU A 113 6.18 -17.70 8.53
N LEU A 114 5.43 -17.37 7.47
CA LEU A 114 5.95 -16.63 6.32
C LEU A 114 6.22 -15.15 6.62
N VAL A 115 5.27 -14.48 7.27
CA VAL A 115 5.28 -13.01 7.43
C VAL A 115 5.19 -12.54 8.89
N GLY A 116 5.10 -13.44 9.85
CA GLY A 116 5.08 -13.12 11.28
C GLY A 116 3.83 -12.38 11.74
N VAL A 117 2.66 -12.63 11.13
CA VAL A 117 1.40 -11.97 11.49
C VAL A 117 0.42 -12.93 12.17
N SER A 118 -0.09 -12.54 13.33
CA SER A 118 -1.06 -13.31 14.09
C SER A 118 -2.46 -13.30 13.42
N ARG A 119 -3.28 -14.32 13.74
CA ARG A 119 -4.69 -14.41 13.32
C ARG A 119 -5.49 -13.12 13.64
N ARG A 120 -5.24 -12.51 14.79
CA ARG A 120 -5.89 -11.24 15.19
C ARG A 120 -5.53 -10.09 14.23
N THR A 121 -4.28 -10.04 13.77
CA THR A 121 -3.83 -9.04 12.80
C THR A 121 -4.51 -9.26 11.44
N ILE A 122 -4.63 -10.50 11.00
CA ILE A 122 -5.33 -10.87 9.75
C ILE A 122 -6.80 -10.44 9.81
N ALA A 123 -7.50 -10.76 10.92
CA ALA A 123 -8.89 -10.36 11.11
C ALA A 123 -9.07 -8.83 11.09
N ARG A 124 -8.16 -8.07 11.72
CA ARG A 124 -8.18 -6.61 11.68
C ARG A 124 -7.97 -6.07 10.27
N TRP A 125 -7.07 -6.67 9.48
CA TRP A 125 -6.85 -6.24 8.10
C TRP A 125 -8.08 -6.50 7.22
N ARG A 126 -8.76 -7.64 7.38
CA ARG A 126 -10.02 -7.91 6.69
C ARG A 126 -11.10 -6.88 7.04
N ARG A 127 -11.25 -6.57 8.34
CA ARG A 127 -12.20 -5.54 8.79
C ARG A 127 -11.89 -4.19 8.15
N TRP A 128 -10.61 -3.81 8.10
CA TRP A 128 -10.21 -2.57 7.46
C TRP A 128 -10.69 -2.45 6.00
N TRP A 129 -10.63 -3.54 5.23
CA TRP A 129 -11.09 -3.55 3.85
C TRP A 129 -12.59 -3.31 3.69
N ILE A 130 -13.41 -3.95 4.51
CA ILE A 130 -14.87 -3.97 4.36
C ILE A 130 -15.58 -2.89 5.17
N GLU A 131 -14.92 -2.28 6.17
CA GLU A 131 -15.51 -1.28 7.04
C GLU A 131 -14.81 0.08 6.91
N GLU A 132 -13.47 0.12 7.02
CA GLU A 132 -12.73 1.38 7.11
C GLU A 132 -12.38 1.99 5.73
N LEU A 133 -11.97 1.17 4.76
CA LEU A 133 -11.57 1.64 3.41
C LEU A 133 -12.74 2.31 2.70
N ILE A 134 -13.91 1.68 2.72
CA ILE A 134 -15.11 2.13 2.00
C ILE A 134 -15.62 3.49 2.50
N ASP A 135 -15.31 3.84 3.74
CA ASP A 135 -15.66 5.12 4.34
C ASP A 135 -14.62 6.22 4.09
N THR A 136 -13.48 5.89 3.48
CA THR A 136 -12.46 6.89 3.18
C THR A 136 -12.91 7.87 2.07
N PRO A 137 -12.50 9.14 2.13
CA PRO A 137 -12.70 10.08 1.03
C PRO A 137 -12.11 9.58 -0.29
N PHE A 138 -10.97 8.88 -0.22
CA PHE A 138 -10.36 8.24 -1.38
C PHE A 138 -11.32 7.26 -2.08
N TRP A 139 -11.91 6.32 -1.31
CA TRP A 139 -12.83 5.33 -1.88
C TRP A 139 -14.03 6.00 -2.54
N ARG A 140 -14.64 6.96 -1.86
CA ARG A 140 -15.82 7.71 -2.39
C ARG A 140 -15.51 8.40 -3.71
N ALA A 141 -14.30 8.95 -3.86
CA ALA A 141 -13.88 9.62 -5.09
C ALA A 141 -13.46 8.65 -6.20
N ALA A 142 -12.76 7.57 -5.86
CA ALA A 142 -12.07 6.74 -6.83
C ALA A 142 -12.83 5.46 -7.22
N ALA A 143 -13.71 4.92 -6.35
CA ALA A 143 -14.40 3.65 -6.63
C ALA A 143 -15.28 3.71 -7.89
N GLY A 144 -15.88 4.86 -8.19
CA GLY A 144 -16.68 5.07 -9.40
C GLY A 144 -15.91 4.98 -10.72
N THR A 145 -14.57 5.03 -10.69
CA THR A 145 -13.73 4.84 -11.88
C THR A 145 -13.55 3.37 -12.26
N LEU A 146 -13.92 2.45 -11.37
CA LEU A 146 -13.80 1.01 -11.59
C LEU A 146 -15.10 0.45 -12.18
N MET A 147 -15.00 -0.06 -13.40
CA MET A 147 -16.13 -0.66 -14.10
C MET A 147 -15.88 -2.14 -14.43
N PRO A 148 -16.84 -3.04 -14.17
CA PRO A 148 -18.08 -2.82 -13.41
C PRO A 148 -17.81 -2.49 -11.93
N PRO A 149 -18.80 -1.99 -11.17
CA PRO A 149 -18.62 -1.62 -9.77
C PRO A 149 -18.05 -2.76 -8.92
N VAL A 150 -17.26 -2.39 -7.91
CA VAL A 150 -16.60 -3.36 -7.03
C VAL A 150 -17.59 -3.82 -5.94
N ALA A 151 -17.79 -5.13 -5.79
CA ALA A 151 -18.55 -5.70 -4.70
C ALA A 151 -17.81 -5.52 -3.37
N THR A 152 -18.24 -4.57 -2.56
CA THR A 152 -17.54 -4.19 -1.32
C THR A 152 -17.45 -5.32 -0.28
N PRO A 153 -18.42 -6.24 -0.12
CA PRO A 153 -18.28 -7.37 0.79
C PRO A 153 -17.17 -8.35 0.39
N GLU A 154 -16.78 -8.35 -0.88
CA GLU A 154 -15.75 -9.24 -1.43
C GLU A 154 -14.36 -8.60 -1.51
N LEU A 155 -14.19 -7.41 -0.93
CA LEU A 155 -12.89 -6.74 -0.89
C LEU A 155 -11.87 -7.56 -0.07
N PRO A 156 -10.59 -7.53 -0.51
CA PRO A 156 -10.05 -6.90 -1.72
C PRO A 156 -10.08 -7.77 -2.99
N ALA A 157 -10.64 -8.99 -2.93
CA ALA A 157 -10.65 -9.90 -4.08
C ALA A 157 -11.36 -9.27 -5.29
N ALA A 158 -12.54 -8.70 -5.08
CA ALA A 158 -13.29 -8.02 -6.13
C ALA A 158 -12.54 -6.82 -6.73
N LEU A 159 -11.69 -6.14 -5.96
CA LEU A 159 -10.83 -5.07 -6.47
C LEU A 159 -9.77 -5.60 -7.42
N LEU A 160 -9.11 -6.71 -7.07
CA LEU A 160 -8.09 -7.32 -7.92
C LEU A 160 -8.63 -7.78 -9.26
N GLU A 161 -9.89 -8.21 -9.31
CA GLU A 161 -10.58 -8.63 -10.54
C GLU A 161 -10.88 -7.48 -11.50
N ARG A 162 -10.73 -6.22 -11.07
CA ARG A 162 -10.90 -5.04 -11.94
C ARG A 162 -9.68 -4.76 -12.82
N PHE A 163 -8.56 -5.41 -12.56
CA PHE A 163 -7.31 -5.19 -13.30
C PHE A 163 -6.99 -6.39 -14.18
N ALA A 164 -6.45 -6.11 -15.36
CA ALA A 164 -6.01 -7.12 -16.33
C ALA A 164 -4.61 -7.68 -15.99
N GLY A 165 -4.24 -8.76 -16.65
CA GLY A 165 -2.94 -9.39 -16.52
C GLY A 165 -2.94 -10.60 -15.57
N ASP A 166 -1.75 -11.06 -15.24
CA ASP A 166 -1.55 -12.15 -14.30
C ASP A 166 -1.76 -11.71 -12.83
N ALA A 167 -1.52 -12.60 -11.88
CA ALA A 167 -1.73 -12.31 -10.46
C ALA A 167 -0.82 -11.18 -9.94
N GLN A 168 0.41 -11.07 -10.46
CA GLN A 168 1.35 -10.03 -10.08
C GLN A 168 0.94 -8.69 -10.69
N ASP A 169 0.55 -8.66 -11.95
CA ASP A 169 0.09 -7.46 -12.65
C ASP A 169 -1.14 -6.86 -11.98
N ARG A 170 -2.14 -7.71 -11.68
CA ARG A 170 -3.36 -7.29 -10.97
C ARG A 170 -3.06 -6.72 -9.59
N LEU A 171 -2.17 -7.38 -8.85
CA LEU A 171 -1.74 -6.88 -7.54
C LEU A 171 -1.07 -5.52 -7.66
N LEU A 172 -0.12 -5.37 -8.58
CA LEU A 172 0.61 -4.14 -8.77
C LEU A 172 -0.31 -2.98 -9.19
N ALA A 173 -1.23 -3.24 -10.12
CA ALA A 173 -2.23 -2.27 -10.56
C ALA A 173 -3.15 -1.83 -9.39
N ALA A 174 -3.64 -2.78 -8.59
CA ALA A 174 -4.45 -2.49 -7.41
C ALA A 174 -3.68 -1.66 -6.38
N LEU A 175 -2.40 -1.98 -6.13
CA LEU A 175 -1.57 -1.23 -5.19
C LEU A 175 -1.26 0.18 -5.70
N ARG A 176 -1.03 0.36 -7.00
CA ARG A 176 -0.89 1.68 -7.61
C ARG A 176 -2.16 2.51 -7.48
N TRP A 177 -3.31 1.90 -7.77
CA TRP A 177 -4.61 2.55 -7.62
C TRP A 177 -4.88 2.98 -6.17
N LEU A 178 -4.50 2.16 -5.18
CA LEU A 178 -4.62 2.45 -3.75
C LEU A 178 -3.56 3.43 -3.22
N SER A 179 -2.47 3.66 -3.95
CA SER A 179 -1.30 4.38 -3.42
C SER A 179 -1.60 5.78 -2.89
N PRO A 180 -2.59 6.57 -3.41
CA PRO A 180 -2.92 7.89 -2.87
C PRO A 180 -3.32 7.89 -1.39
N ILE A 181 -3.94 6.83 -0.87
CA ILE A 181 -4.32 6.77 0.56
C ILE A 181 -3.12 6.76 1.50
N THR A 182 -1.93 6.50 0.98
CA THR A 182 -0.68 6.42 1.75
C THR A 182 -0.02 7.77 1.98
N THR A 183 -0.50 8.82 1.31
CA THR A 183 -0.01 10.19 1.48
C THR A 183 -0.72 10.86 2.67
N GLY A 184 0.03 11.64 3.46
CA GLY A 184 -0.57 12.42 4.55
C GLY A 184 -1.55 13.50 4.07
N SER A 185 -1.60 13.76 2.75
CA SER A 185 -2.48 14.76 2.12
C SER A 185 -3.86 14.20 1.75
N ALA A 186 -4.07 12.90 1.74
CA ALA A 186 -5.37 12.31 1.45
C ALA A 186 -6.47 12.70 2.48
N ALA A 187 -6.06 13.20 3.64
CA ALA A 187 -6.97 13.73 4.67
C ALA A 187 -7.37 15.20 4.45
N VAL A 188 -6.77 15.93 3.49
CA VAL A 188 -6.91 17.41 3.36
C VAL A 188 -7.66 17.82 2.09
N GLN A 189 -7.95 16.91 1.16
CA GLN A 189 -8.65 17.24 -0.09
C GLN A 189 -10.17 17.02 -0.02
N ALA A 190 -10.74 16.95 1.16
CA ALA A 190 -12.19 16.91 1.40
C ALA A 190 -12.65 18.17 2.13
N THR A 191 -12.45 19.33 1.50
CA THR A 191 -13.15 20.58 1.83
C THR A 191 -13.51 21.29 0.54
#